data_24dfaf8d374adeb77d0193be67c53459
#
_entry.id   24dfaf8d374adeb77d0193be67c53459
#
_cell.length_a   1.000
_cell.length_b   1.000
_cell.length_c   1.000
_cell.angle_alpha   90.00
_cell.angle_beta   90.00
_cell.angle_gamma   90.00
#
_symmetry.space_group_name_H-M   'P 1'
#
loop_
_entity.id
_entity.type
_entity.pdbx_description
1 polymer ?
#
loop_
_entity_poly.entity_id
_entity_poly.type
_entity_poly.pdbx_seq_one_letter_code
_entity_poly.pdbx_strand_id
1 'polypeptide(L)'
;MRVLVSVDMEGIAGVVDGEDVSPGPAEYERNRRLITAEANAAVRGVYACDPDARVLVTEAHAGFRNLLPAQLDRRAELLRGKPKPDGMMAGLADGADAALFIGYHGKAGTPRSVLAHTIHGGVVADVRCEGRSLGEIGLNAALAAHSGVPAVLVSGDDTVAAEAALVAPGIHAVVVKRAIGFGHLSGASGSGTWRAAVCSGTWVAQRI
;
A
#
# COMPACT_ATOMS: atom_id res chain seq x y z
N MET A 1 14.68 14.28 -2.23
CA MET A 1 13.83 13.82 -1.12
C MET A 1 14.04 12.34 -0.83
N ARG A 2 13.69 11.86 0.39
CA ARG A 2 13.61 10.42 0.73
C ARG A 2 12.15 10.00 0.83
N VAL A 3 11.76 8.93 0.17
CA VAL A 3 10.37 8.47 0.16
C VAL A 3 10.31 6.99 0.55
N LEU A 4 9.48 6.68 1.55
CA LEU A 4 9.15 5.32 1.94
C LEU A 4 7.89 4.88 1.17
N VAL A 5 7.97 3.75 0.47
CA VAL A 5 6.83 3.13 -0.23
C VAL A 5 6.55 1.78 0.44
N SER A 6 5.53 1.74 1.28
CA SER A 6 5.04 0.50 1.92
C SER A 6 4.07 -0.19 0.97
N VAL A 7 4.33 -1.47 0.65
CA VAL A 7 3.62 -2.19 -0.42
C VAL A 7 2.95 -3.44 0.14
N ASP A 8 1.63 -3.42 0.15
CA ASP A 8 0.75 -4.51 0.55
C ASP A 8 0.08 -5.17 -0.67
N MET A 9 -0.65 -6.25 -0.52
CA MET A 9 -1.09 -7.05 -1.66
C MET A 9 -2.62 -7.08 -1.85
N GLU A 10 -3.38 -7.06 -0.79
CA GLU A 10 -4.84 -7.23 -0.84
C GLU A 10 -5.54 -6.12 -1.61
N GLY A 11 -5.02 -4.89 -1.55
CA GLY A 11 -5.58 -3.73 -2.23
C GLY A 11 -5.20 -3.61 -3.71
N ILE A 12 -4.30 -4.45 -4.23
CA ILE A 12 -3.83 -4.41 -5.62
C ILE A 12 -4.99 -4.67 -6.60
N ALA A 13 -4.98 -4.00 -7.73
CA ALA A 13 -5.97 -4.20 -8.80
C ALA A 13 -6.00 -5.66 -9.25
N GLY A 14 -7.20 -6.27 -9.30
CA GLY A 14 -7.40 -7.65 -9.72
C GLY A 14 -7.32 -8.69 -8.59
N VAL A 15 -6.81 -8.34 -7.41
CA VAL A 15 -6.80 -9.21 -6.23
C VAL A 15 -8.18 -9.24 -5.58
N VAL A 16 -8.74 -10.43 -5.32
CA VAL A 16 -10.10 -10.62 -4.77
C VAL A 16 -10.18 -11.71 -3.71
N ASP A 17 -9.27 -12.69 -3.72
CA ASP A 17 -9.35 -13.90 -2.91
C ASP A 17 -8.07 -14.15 -2.12
N GLY A 18 -8.17 -14.94 -1.05
CA GLY A 18 -7.02 -15.36 -0.25
C GLY A 18 -5.98 -16.15 -1.04
N GLU A 19 -6.38 -16.88 -2.08
CA GLU A 19 -5.46 -17.60 -2.97
C GLU A 19 -4.64 -16.63 -3.85
N ASP A 20 -5.18 -15.46 -4.14
CA ASP A 20 -4.49 -14.42 -4.91
C ASP A 20 -3.27 -13.87 -4.16
N VAL A 21 -3.28 -13.91 -2.84
CA VAL A 21 -2.28 -13.29 -1.97
C VAL A 21 -1.44 -14.29 -1.17
N SER A 22 -1.75 -15.59 -1.26
CA SER A 22 -1.07 -16.65 -0.51
C SER A 22 -0.12 -17.45 -1.39
N PRO A 23 1.14 -17.68 -1.00
CA PRO A 23 2.08 -18.50 -1.77
C PRO A 23 1.56 -19.91 -2.04
N GLY A 24 1.71 -20.38 -3.29
CA GLY A 24 1.33 -21.73 -3.74
C GLY A 24 0.47 -21.71 -4.99
N PRO A 25 -0.72 -21.12 -5.00
CA PRO A 25 -1.55 -21.01 -6.19
C PRO A 25 -0.88 -20.25 -7.34
N ALA A 26 -1.22 -20.60 -8.59
CA ALA A 26 -0.71 -19.93 -9.79
C ALA A 26 -1.14 -18.45 -9.85
N GLU A 27 -2.30 -18.13 -9.29
CA GLU A 27 -2.83 -16.77 -9.19
C GLU A 27 -1.93 -15.87 -8.36
N TYR A 28 -1.38 -16.37 -7.25
CA TYR A 28 -0.41 -15.63 -6.46
C TYR A 28 0.83 -15.23 -7.30
N GLU A 29 1.39 -16.16 -8.08
CA GLU A 29 2.56 -15.84 -8.93
C GLU A 29 2.22 -14.83 -10.03
N ARG A 30 1.00 -14.84 -10.56
CA ARG A 30 0.50 -13.81 -11.46
C ARG A 30 0.41 -12.45 -10.73
N ASN A 31 -0.17 -12.44 -9.53
CA ASN A 31 -0.43 -11.23 -8.76
C ASN A 31 0.86 -10.61 -8.20
N ARG A 32 1.93 -11.38 -8.03
CA ARG A 32 3.27 -10.84 -7.76
C ARG A 32 3.77 -9.88 -8.84
N ARG A 33 3.36 -10.08 -10.09
CA ARG A 33 3.67 -9.14 -11.18
C ARG A 33 2.84 -7.87 -11.06
N LEU A 34 1.57 -7.99 -10.67
CA LEU A 34 0.68 -6.85 -10.49
C LEU A 34 1.14 -5.96 -9.33
N ILE A 35 1.42 -6.52 -8.15
CA ILE A 35 1.94 -5.75 -7.01
C ILE A 35 3.26 -5.06 -7.35
N THR A 36 4.16 -5.74 -8.08
CA THR A 36 5.43 -5.13 -8.51
C THR A 36 5.21 -4.01 -9.51
N ALA A 37 4.23 -4.14 -10.40
CA ALA A 37 3.88 -3.10 -11.37
C ALA A 37 3.29 -1.86 -10.69
N GLU A 38 2.40 -2.02 -9.69
CA GLU A 38 1.85 -0.91 -8.91
C GLU A 38 2.93 -0.22 -8.06
N ALA A 39 3.81 -0.99 -7.40
CA ALA A 39 4.97 -0.43 -6.71
C ALA A 39 5.85 0.40 -7.65
N ASN A 40 6.14 -0.12 -8.84
CA ASN A 40 6.88 0.61 -9.86
C ASN A 40 6.16 1.87 -10.36
N ALA A 41 4.84 1.87 -10.40
CA ALA A 41 4.08 3.07 -10.77
C ALA A 41 4.28 4.18 -9.74
N ALA A 42 4.23 3.84 -8.44
CA ALA A 42 4.53 4.78 -7.37
C ALA A 42 5.99 5.29 -7.44
N VAL A 43 6.95 4.38 -7.59
CA VAL A 43 8.38 4.71 -7.73
C VAL A 43 8.63 5.66 -8.90
N ARG A 44 8.05 5.38 -10.07
CA ARG A 44 8.15 6.28 -11.24
C ARG A 44 7.52 7.64 -10.98
N GLY A 45 6.41 7.69 -10.24
CA GLY A 45 5.76 8.93 -9.85
C GLY A 45 6.67 9.80 -8.99
N VAL A 46 7.36 9.21 -8.01
CA VAL A 46 8.35 9.91 -7.18
C VAL A 46 9.48 10.48 -8.05
N TYR A 47 10.08 9.67 -8.91
CA TYR A 47 11.18 10.14 -9.78
C TYR A 47 10.76 11.14 -10.86
N ALA A 48 9.49 11.16 -11.23
CA ALA A 48 8.96 12.19 -12.11
C ALA A 48 8.90 13.58 -11.43
N CYS A 49 8.82 13.60 -10.09
CA CYS A 49 8.79 14.82 -9.29
C CYS A 49 10.16 15.26 -8.84
N ASP A 50 10.98 14.30 -8.44
CA ASP A 50 12.34 14.51 -7.99
C ASP A 50 13.24 13.40 -8.56
N PRO A 51 13.93 13.67 -9.68
CA PRO A 51 14.84 12.69 -10.30
C PRO A 51 15.95 12.21 -9.38
N ASP A 52 16.31 13.01 -8.36
CA ASP A 52 17.37 12.72 -7.39
C ASP A 52 16.80 12.12 -6.08
N ALA A 53 15.54 11.79 -6.03
CA ALA A 53 14.91 11.17 -4.86
C ALA A 53 15.60 9.85 -4.49
N ARG A 54 15.61 9.54 -3.19
CA ARG A 54 15.91 8.20 -2.68
C ARG A 54 14.62 7.51 -2.33
N VAL A 55 14.32 6.40 -2.98
CA VAL A 55 13.09 5.64 -2.76
C VAL A 55 13.40 4.31 -2.12
N LEU A 56 12.87 4.09 -0.93
CA LEU A 56 12.88 2.79 -0.26
C LEU A 56 11.51 2.13 -0.39
N VAL A 57 11.45 1.03 -1.10
CA VAL A 57 10.28 0.16 -1.16
C VAL A 57 10.39 -0.87 -0.05
N THR A 58 9.42 -0.88 0.86
CA THR A 58 9.33 -1.86 1.94
C THR A 58 8.13 -2.77 1.75
N GLU A 59 8.36 -4.09 1.76
CA GLU A 59 7.27 -5.06 1.64
C GLU A 59 6.41 -5.08 2.89
N ALA A 60 5.09 -5.11 2.73
CA ALA A 60 4.13 -5.04 3.84
C ALA A 60 3.29 -6.31 4.00
N HIS A 61 3.12 -7.13 2.95
CA HIS A 61 2.25 -8.29 2.96
C HIS A 61 2.91 -9.55 3.53
N ALA A 62 2.21 -10.22 4.46
CA ALA A 62 2.47 -11.58 4.96
C ALA A 62 3.94 -11.86 5.34
N GLY A 63 4.67 -12.63 4.52
CA GLY A 63 6.07 -13.00 4.72
C GLY A 63 7.08 -11.95 4.26
N PHE A 64 6.62 -10.80 3.75
CA PHE A 64 7.45 -9.73 3.19
C PHE A 64 8.36 -10.20 2.04
N ARG A 65 7.82 -11.01 1.11
CA ARG A 65 8.56 -11.62 0.00
C ARG A 65 7.74 -11.70 -1.30
N ASN A 66 6.85 -10.75 -1.53
CA ASN A 66 5.87 -10.79 -2.59
C ASN A 66 6.34 -10.10 -3.88
N LEU A 67 7.04 -8.99 -3.76
CA LEU A 67 7.60 -8.28 -4.91
C LEU A 67 8.61 -9.16 -5.68
N LEU A 68 8.71 -8.91 -6.98
CA LEU A 68 9.70 -9.53 -7.87
C LEU A 68 10.91 -8.59 -8.00
N PRO A 69 12.04 -8.85 -7.30
CA PRO A 69 13.17 -7.92 -7.27
C PRO A 69 13.76 -7.64 -8.67
N ALA A 70 13.73 -8.64 -9.55
CA ALA A 70 14.23 -8.49 -10.92
C ALA A 70 13.37 -7.56 -11.80
N GLN A 71 12.12 -7.28 -11.38
CA GLN A 71 11.19 -6.42 -12.09
C GLN A 71 10.97 -5.08 -11.40
N LEU A 72 11.49 -4.89 -10.19
CA LEU A 72 11.43 -3.61 -9.50
C LEU A 72 12.31 -2.58 -10.20
N ASP A 73 11.90 -1.32 -10.20
CA ASP A 73 12.68 -0.21 -10.73
C ASP A 73 14.07 -0.17 -10.06
N ARG A 74 15.12 -0.24 -10.86
CA ARG A 74 16.51 -0.38 -10.39
C ARG A 74 17.01 0.80 -9.57
N ARG A 75 16.32 1.93 -9.61
CA ARG A 75 16.65 3.13 -8.84
C ARG A 75 16.16 3.05 -7.39
N ALA A 76 15.15 2.20 -7.11
CA ALA A 76 14.62 2.02 -5.78
C ALA A 76 15.41 0.97 -5.00
N GLU A 77 15.59 1.23 -3.71
CA GLU A 77 16.06 0.25 -2.74
C GLU A 77 14.88 -0.65 -2.33
N LEU A 78 15.14 -1.94 -2.04
CA LEU A 78 14.11 -2.91 -1.60
C LEU A 78 14.44 -3.49 -0.23
N LEU A 79 13.53 -3.32 0.71
CA LEU A 79 13.58 -3.92 2.04
C LEU A 79 12.54 -5.04 2.14
N ARG A 80 12.99 -6.28 2.33
CA ARG A 80 12.14 -7.48 2.32
C ARG A 80 12.60 -8.56 3.30
N GLY A 81 11.70 -9.49 3.60
CA GLY A 81 11.98 -10.67 4.44
C GLY A 81 11.78 -10.43 5.93
N LYS A 82 11.99 -11.49 6.73
CA LYS A 82 11.86 -11.48 8.19
C LYS A 82 13.17 -11.95 8.84
N PRO A 83 13.53 -11.52 10.06
CA PRO A 83 12.79 -10.54 10.89
C PRO A 83 12.89 -9.12 10.33
N LYS A 84 11.84 -8.32 10.56
CA LYS A 84 11.74 -6.97 10.02
C LYS A 84 11.19 -6.05 11.12
N PRO A 85 12.06 -5.29 11.79
CA PRO A 85 11.65 -4.27 12.76
C PRO A 85 10.67 -3.29 12.09
N ASP A 86 9.71 -2.75 12.85
CA ASP A 86 8.64 -1.87 12.39
C ASP A 86 7.72 -2.48 11.30
N GLY A 87 7.83 -3.79 11.04
CA GLY A 87 6.94 -4.54 10.17
C GLY A 87 6.74 -3.90 8.80
N MET A 88 5.50 -3.49 8.50
CA MET A 88 5.10 -2.86 7.24
C MET A 88 5.80 -1.52 6.98
N MET A 89 6.32 -0.86 8.03
CA MET A 89 6.96 0.46 7.96
C MET A 89 8.46 0.40 8.15
N ALA A 90 9.07 -0.76 8.04
CA ALA A 90 10.53 -0.90 8.20
C ALA A 90 11.28 0.02 7.22
N GLY A 91 12.31 0.67 7.75
CA GLY A 91 13.05 1.73 7.06
C GLY A 91 12.57 3.14 7.40
N LEU A 92 11.46 3.28 8.13
CA LEU A 92 10.97 4.58 8.59
C LEU A 92 11.95 5.26 9.56
N ALA A 93 12.58 4.47 10.43
CA ALA A 93 13.57 4.97 11.41
C ALA A 93 14.80 5.64 10.76
N ASP A 94 15.11 5.31 9.51
CA ASP A 94 16.18 5.96 8.75
C ASP A 94 15.80 7.36 8.24
N GLY A 95 14.59 7.79 8.53
CA GLY A 95 13.97 9.05 8.12
C GLY A 95 13.42 9.01 6.70
N ALA A 96 12.32 9.71 6.49
CA ALA A 96 11.73 9.94 5.18
C ALA A 96 11.03 11.31 5.15
N ASP A 97 10.89 11.90 3.96
CA ASP A 97 10.15 13.15 3.77
C ASP A 97 8.67 12.88 3.47
N ALA A 98 8.35 11.64 3.06
CA ALA A 98 6.98 11.19 2.75
C ALA A 98 6.85 9.67 2.83
N ALA A 99 5.64 9.18 3.16
CA ALA A 99 5.26 7.79 3.10
C ALA A 99 4.09 7.57 2.12
N LEU A 100 4.23 6.56 1.26
CA LEU A 100 3.22 6.08 0.33
C LEU A 100 2.80 4.66 0.73
N PHE A 101 1.51 4.38 0.62
CA PHE A 101 0.89 3.09 0.98
C PHE A 101 0.24 2.49 -0.27
N ILE A 102 0.83 1.44 -0.82
CA ILE A 102 0.42 0.84 -2.09
C ILE A 102 -0.22 -0.52 -1.81
N GLY A 103 -1.40 -0.75 -2.39
CA GLY A 103 -2.10 -2.03 -2.29
C GLY A 103 -2.71 -2.30 -0.91
N TYR A 104 -3.02 -1.27 -0.14
CA TYR A 104 -3.67 -1.37 1.16
C TYR A 104 -5.17 -1.67 1.02
N HIS A 105 -5.78 -2.16 2.08
CA HIS A 105 -7.17 -2.64 2.14
C HIS A 105 -7.89 -2.11 3.38
N GLY A 106 -9.22 -2.28 3.44
CA GLY A 106 -10.00 -1.86 4.59
C GLY A 106 -9.75 -2.71 5.84
N LYS A 107 -9.90 -2.13 7.02
CA LYS A 107 -9.71 -2.78 8.31
C LYS A 107 -10.68 -3.94 8.54
N ALA A 108 -10.35 -4.78 9.52
CA ALA A 108 -11.25 -5.84 10.01
C ALA A 108 -12.67 -5.30 10.26
N GLY A 109 -13.67 -6.06 9.79
CA GLY A 109 -15.07 -5.70 9.95
C GLY A 109 -15.59 -4.61 9.02
N THR A 110 -14.79 -4.08 8.08
CA THR A 110 -15.28 -3.11 7.08
C THR A 110 -16.25 -3.78 6.12
N PRO A 111 -17.52 -3.33 6.06
CA PRO A 111 -18.51 -3.92 5.17
C PRO A 111 -18.08 -3.79 3.70
N ARG A 112 -18.26 -4.86 2.94
CA ARG A 112 -17.98 -4.93 1.49
C ARG A 112 -16.53 -4.70 1.06
N SER A 113 -15.58 -4.53 1.99
CA SER A 113 -14.16 -4.41 1.65
C SER A 113 -13.59 -5.75 1.18
N VAL A 114 -12.74 -5.71 0.18
CA VAL A 114 -12.05 -6.91 -0.32
C VAL A 114 -11.00 -7.33 0.68
N LEU A 115 -11.06 -8.60 1.12
CA LEU A 115 -10.11 -9.22 2.05
C LEU A 115 -9.88 -8.41 3.35
N ALA A 116 -10.92 -7.69 3.83
CA ALA A 116 -10.82 -6.82 5.00
C ALA A 116 -10.30 -7.55 6.23
N HIS A 117 -9.20 -7.08 6.77
CA HIS A 117 -8.62 -7.56 8.02
C HIS A 117 -7.72 -6.51 8.68
N THR A 118 -7.10 -6.82 9.81
CA THR A 118 -6.09 -5.98 10.43
C THR A 118 -5.01 -6.89 11.00
N ILE A 119 -3.80 -6.87 10.45
CA ILE A 119 -2.61 -7.63 10.83
C ILE A 119 -2.75 -9.15 10.63
N HIS A 120 -3.81 -9.74 11.16
CA HIS A 120 -4.05 -11.19 11.03
C HIS A 120 -5.55 -11.50 11.01
N GLY A 121 -6.11 -11.71 9.83
CA GLY A 121 -7.54 -11.86 9.60
C GLY A 121 -8.21 -13.02 10.36
N GLY A 122 -7.45 -14.06 10.71
CA GLY A 122 -7.98 -15.21 11.47
C GLY A 122 -7.98 -15.02 12.98
N VAL A 123 -7.38 -13.94 13.52
CA VAL A 123 -7.17 -13.77 14.96
C VAL A 123 -7.60 -12.41 15.46
N VAL A 124 -7.36 -11.36 14.68
CA VAL A 124 -7.59 -9.97 15.10
C VAL A 124 -8.93 -9.49 14.57
N ALA A 125 -9.89 -9.32 15.47
CA ALA A 125 -11.22 -8.81 15.10
C ALA A 125 -11.28 -7.27 15.05
N ASP A 126 -10.49 -6.60 15.89
CA ASP A 126 -10.42 -5.13 15.95
C ASP A 126 -9.12 -4.69 16.63
N VAL A 127 -8.55 -3.59 16.17
CA VAL A 127 -7.43 -2.91 16.84
C VAL A 127 -7.87 -1.50 17.19
N ARG A 128 -7.70 -1.13 18.46
CA ARG A 128 -8.12 0.20 18.94
C ARG A 128 -6.95 0.98 19.49
N CYS A 129 -6.86 2.24 19.06
CA CYS A 129 -5.98 3.23 19.64
C CYS A 129 -6.84 4.42 20.10
N GLU A 130 -6.80 4.76 21.39
CA GLU A 130 -7.61 5.82 22.01
C GLU A 130 -9.10 5.74 21.66
N GLY A 131 -9.66 4.52 21.69
CA GLY A 131 -11.06 4.25 21.40
C GLY A 131 -11.42 4.23 19.90
N ARG A 132 -10.52 4.59 19.00
CA ARG A 132 -10.72 4.53 17.55
C ARG A 132 -10.31 3.16 17.01
N SER A 133 -11.18 2.52 16.25
CA SER A 133 -10.86 1.31 15.51
C SER A 133 -10.02 1.65 14.29
N LEU A 134 -8.85 1.04 14.18
CA LEU A 134 -7.86 1.30 13.12
C LEU A 134 -7.58 0.03 12.32
N GLY A 135 -7.42 0.18 11.01
CA GLY A 135 -6.80 -0.77 10.14
C GLY A 135 -5.31 -0.50 9.97
N GLU A 136 -4.69 -1.22 9.07
CA GLU A 136 -3.25 -1.12 8.81
C GLU A 136 -2.87 0.27 8.27
N ILE A 137 -3.71 0.88 7.44
CA ILE A 137 -3.48 2.27 7.01
C ILE A 137 -3.48 3.23 8.20
N GLY A 138 -4.40 3.07 9.15
CA GLY A 138 -4.47 3.91 10.34
C GLY A 138 -3.27 3.74 11.26
N LEU A 139 -2.87 2.49 11.52
CA LEU A 139 -1.71 2.15 12.34
C LEU A 139 -0.40 2.68 11.72
N ASN A 140 -0.22 2.46 10.43
CA ASN A 140 1.00 2.83 9.72
C ASN A 140 1.11 4.34 9.47
N ALA A 141 -0.02 5.01 9.21
CA ALA A 141 -0.06 6.47 9.14
C ALA A 141 0.24 7.12 10.50
N ALA A 142 -0.25 6.55 11.61
CA ALA A 142 0.07 7.01 12.95
C ALA A 142 1.56 6.81 13.27
N LEU A 143 2.15 5.69 12.89
CA LEU A 143 3.58 5.44 13.05
C LEU A 143 4.43 6.41 12.23
N ALA A 144 4.04 6.67 10.98
CA ALA A 144 4.68 7.68 10.14
C ALA A 144 4.61 9.07 10.77
N ALA A 145 3.42 9.48 11.24
CA ALA A 145 3.22 10.77 11.91
C ALA A 145 4.05 10.88 13.21
N HIS A 146 4.16 9.81 14.01
CA HIS A 146 5.01 9.77 15.19
C HIS A 146 6.48 10.04 14.85
N SER A 147 6.94 9.58 13.69
CA SER A 147 8.28 9.81 13.16
C SER A 147 8.42 11.14 12.40
N GLY A 148 7.38 11.98 12.39
CA GLY A 148 7.38 13.25 11.65
C GLY A 148 7.26 13.10 10.14
N VAL A 149 6.86 11.94 9.64
CA VAL A 149 6.77 11.63 8.21
C VAL A 149 5.30 11.70 7.76
N PRO A 150 4.93 12.58 6.82
CA PRO A 150 3.56 12.67 6.33
C PRO A 150 3.17 11.43 5.49
N ALA A 151 1.96 10.92 5.75
CA ALA A 151 1.28 9.96 4.90
C ALA A 151 0.67 10.71 3.72
N VAL A 152 1.18 10.52 2.50
CA VAL A 152 0.81 11.38 1.37
C VAL A 152 -0.04 10.68 0.31
N LEU A 153 0.05 9.36 0.19
CA LEU A 153 -0.72 8.61 -0.81
C LEU A 153 -1.09 7.23 -0.27
N VAL A 154 -2.31 6.79 -0.58
CA VAL A 154 -2.75 5.40 -0.42
C VAL A 154 -3.37 4.90 -1.73
N SER A 155 -3.05 3.67 -2.14
CA SER A 155 -3.77 2.96 -3.20
C SER A 155 -4.41 1.69 -2.66
N GLY A 156 -5.59 1.35 -3.19
CA GLY A 156 -6.34 0.16 -2.80
C GLY A 156 -7.78 0.20 -3.27
N ASP A 157 -8.69 -0.45 -2.54
CA ASP A 157 -10.11 -0.37 -2.83
C ASP A 157 -10.72 0.95 -2.31
N ASP A 158 -11.98 1.21 -2.66
CA ASP A 158 -12.70 2.41 -2.24
C ASP A 158 -12.95 2.45 -0.72
N THR A 159 -12.88 1.31 -0.02
CA THR A 159 -13.07 1.26 1.42
C THR A 159 -11.83 1.72 2.18
N VAL A 160 -10.63 1.32 1.76
CA VAL A 160 -9.38 1.85 2.35
C VAL A 160 -9.21 3.33 2.05
N ALA A 161 -9.64 3.80 0.88
CA ALA A 161 -9.64 5.22 0.56
C ALA A 161 -10.49 6.04 1.54
N ALA A 162 -11.68 5.52 1.87
CA ALA A 162 -12.56 6.15 2.86
C ALA A 162 -11.96 6.10 4.28
N GLU A 163 -11.35 4.99 4.69
CA GLU A 163 -10.66 4.86 5.97
C GLU A 163 -9.48 5.83 6.07
N ALA A 164 -8.64 5.90 5.05
CA ALA A 164 -7.48 6.77 5.00
C ALA A 164 -7.84 8.25 5.15
N ALA A 165 -8.93 8.70 4.53
CA ALA A 165 -9.41 10.07 4.66
C ALA A 165 -9.78 10.46 6.10
N LEU A 166 -10.19 9.48 6.92
CA LEU A 166 -10.54 9.68 8.33
C LEU A 166 -9.33 9.69 9.25
N VAL A 167 -8.30 8.90 8.95
CA VAL A 167 -7.13 8.70 9.84
C VAL A 167 -5.95 9.59 9.46
N ALA A 168 -5.84 9.96 8.20
CA ALA A 168 -4.80 10.84 7.66
C ALA A 168 -5.42 11.92 6.75
N PRO A 169 -6.08 12.95 7.30
CA PRO A 169 -6.70 14.01 6.51
C PRO A 169 -5.71 14.65 5.54
N GLY A 170 -6.10 14.74 4.28
CA GLY A 170 -5.23 15.26 3.20
C GLY A 170 -4.42 14.20 2.45
N ILE A 171 -4.47 12.92 2.85
CA ILE A 171 -3.86 11.85 2.07
C ILE A 171 -4.55 11.72 0.70
N HIS A 172 -3.76 11.57 -0.37
CA HIS A 172 -4.31 11.29 -1.69
C HIS A 172 -4.68 9.81 -1.81
N ALA A 173 -5.92 9.51 -2.18
CA ALA A 173 -6.39 8.16 -2.39
C ALA A 173 -6.48 7.81 -3.88
N VAL A 174 -5.86 6.70 -4.28
CA VAL A 174 -5.94 6.12 -5.62
C VAL A 174 -6.78 4.85 -5.53
N VAL A 175 -8.04 4.94 -5.93
CA VAL A 175 -8.95 3.79 -5.96
C VAL A 175 -8.68 2.97 -7.20
N VAL A 176 -8.01 1.83 -7.07
CA VAL A 176 -7.67 0.91 -8.18
C VAL A 176 -8.76 -0.12 -8.44
N LYS A 177 -9.63 -0.38 -7.46
CA LYS A 177 -10.79 -1.27 -7.56
C LYS A 177 -11.91 -0.81 -6.64
N ARG A 178 -13.15 -1.21 -6.95
CA ARG A 178 -14.32 -0.96 -6.09
C ARG A 178 -14.76 -2.26 -5.43
N ALA A 179 -14.87 -2.24 -4.13
CA ALA A 179 -15.30 -3.38 -3.35
C ALA A 179 -16.82 -3.54 -3.41
N ILE A 180 -17.31 -4.75 -3.71
CA ILE A 180 -18.73 -5.13 -3.68
C ILE A 180 -19.00 -6.04 -2.48
N GLY A 181 -18.01 -6.84 -2.07
CA GLY A 181 -18.06 -7.76 -0.95
C GLY A 181 -16.68 -8.27 -0.62
N PHE A 182 -16.55 -9.11 0.40
CA PHE A 182 -15.26 -9.59 0.91
C PHE A 182 -14.37 -10.24 -0.18
N GLY A 183 -14.96 -10.99 -1.09
CA GLY A 183 -14.28 -11.61 -2.24
C GLY A 183 -14.80 -11.13 -3.60
N HIS A 184 -15.37 -9.91 -3.69
CA HIS A 184 -15.96 -9.39 -4.91
C HIS A 184 -15.51 -7.95 -5.18
N LEU A 185 -15.13 -7.67 -6.42
CA LEU A 185 -14.83 -6.32 -6.88
C LEU A 185 -15.57 -5.97 -8.18
N SER A 186 -15.72 -4.67 -8.45
CA SER A 186 -15.99 -4.13 -9.78
C SER A 186 -14.94 -3.06 -10.12
N GLY A 187 -14.57 -2.92 -11.39
CA GLY A 187 -13.64 -1.91 -11.87
C GLY A 187 -12.38 -2.46 -12.49
N ALA A 188 -11.39 -1.61 -12.77
CA ALA A 188 -10.30 -1.82 -13.69
C ALA A 188 -9.64 -3.20 -13.62
N SER A 189 -9.64 -3.92 -14.74
CA SER A 189 -8.67 -4.97 -15.03
C SER A 189 -7.28 -4.33 -15.08
N GLY A 190 -6.37 -4.79 -14.24
CA GLY A 190 -5.11 -4.19 -13.91
C GLY A 190 -4.10 -3.98 -15.04
N SER A 191 -4.32 -2.99 -15.88
CA SER A 191 -3.30 -2.51 -16.82
C SER A 191 -3.30 -0.98 -16.98
N GLY A 192 -3.97 -0.26 -16.08
CA GLY A 192 -3.87 1.20 -16.05
C GLY A 192 -2.54 1.61 -15.43
N THR A 193 -1.67 2.24 -16.21
CA THR A 193 -0.49 2.92 -15.67
C THR A 193 -0.94 4.15 -14.88
N TRP A 194 -0.64 4.17 -13.60
CA TRP A 194 -0.87 5.33 -12.74
C TRP A 194 0.44 6.07 -12.56
N ARG A 195 0.40 7.38 -12.64
CA ARG A 195 1.51 8.23 -12.20
C ARG A 195 1.08 8.99 -10.95
N ALA A 196 1.78 8.80 -9.86
CA ALA A 196 1.74 9.72 -8.74
C ALA A 196 2.81 10.80 -9.02
N ALA A 197 2.41 12.05 -9.10
CA ALA A 197 3.33 13.16 -9.30
C ALA A 197 3.18 14.18 -8.18
N VAL A 198 4.29 14.62 -7.62
CA VAL A 198 4.34 15.81 -6.75
C VAL A 198 4.89 16.95 -7.57
N CYS A 199 4.05 17.88 -7.97
CA CYS A 199 4.49 19.14 -8.56
C CYS A 199 4.15 20.28 -7.60
N SER A 200 5.10 21.16 -7.33
CA SER A 200 4.92 22.36 -6.49
C SER A 200 4.36 22.12 -5.07
N GLY A 201 4.78 21.07 -4.40
CA GLY A 201 4.34 20.75 -3.02
C GLY A 201 2.98 20.09 -2.89
N THR A 202 2.34 19.76 -4.01
CA THR A 202 1.06 19.04 -4.05
C THR A 202 1.21 17.70 -4.74
N TRP A 203 0.77 16.62 -4.11
CA TRP A 203 0.76 15.28 -4.69
C TRP A 203 -0.44 15.13 -5.62
N VAL A 204 -0.22 14.74 -6.86
CA VAL A 204 -1.29 14.50 -7.85
C VAL A 204 -1.17 13.08 -8.37
N ALA A 205 -2.24 12.30 -8.25
CA ALA A 205 -2.34 11.00 -8.90
C ALA A 205 -3.11 11.15 -10.22
N GLN A 206 -2.49 10.80 -11.34
CA GLN A 206 -3.14 10.78 -12.64
C GLN A 206 -3.22 9.37 -13.21
N ARG A 207 -4.40 9.02 -13.73
CA ARG A 207 -4.59 7.84 -14.59
C ARG A 207 -4.06 8.17 -15.99
N ILE A 208 -3.22 7.32 -16.52
CA ILE A 208 -2.77 7.39 -17.91
C ILE A 208 -3.49 6.34 -18.71
#